data_523bfa3c55c546e7dae79167fe7c6b13
#
_entry.id   523bfa3c55c546e7dae79167fe7c6b13
#
_cell.length_a   1.000
_cell.length_b   1.000
_cell.length_c   1.000
_cell.angle_alpha   90.00
_cell.angle_beta   90.00
_cell.angle_gamma   90.00
#
_symmetry.space_group_name_H-M   'P 1'
#
loop_
_entity.id
_entity.type
_entity.pdbx_description
1 polymer ?
#
loop_
_entity_poly.entity_id
_entity_poly.type
_entity_poly.pdbx_seq_one_letter_code
_entity_poly.pdbx_strand_id
1 'polypeptide(L)'
;EVYTSQPRRNFIDEHAVVKLSELRIEPAPECSDVEFVRRAFLDVIGTLPTPAEVRDFLADQTEGKRDRLIESLLARPEFVDYWAYKWSDVLLVNGNRLRPKGVKAYYEWIRNEIAENTPWDQFARKIVTSTGGSIENGATNFFAVHQDPESMAENVSQAFLGLSIACARCHNHPLEKWTNSQYFGFANLFSRVRAKGW
;
A
#
# COMPACT_ATOMS: atom_id res chain seq x y z
N GLU A 1 0.99 5.90 34.09
CA GLU A 1 1.99 6.96 33.83
C GLU A 1 2.76 6.73 32.53
N VAL A 2 3.26 5.51 32.23
CA VAL A 2 4.03 5.21 30.99
C VAL A 2 3.27 5.55 29.71
N TYR A 3 1.97 5.30 29.67
CA TYR A 3 1.15 5.54 28.47
C TYR A 3 0.73 7.01 28.31
N THR A 4 0.68 7.76 29.39
CA THR A 4 0.33 9.19 29.35
C THR A 4 1.49 10.08 28.92
N SER A 5 2.73 9.61 29.07
CA SER A 5 3.96 10.31 28.69
C SER A 5 4.37 10.10 27.23
N GLN A 6 3.71 9.20 26.49
CA GLN A 6 4.03 8.95 25.10
C GLN A 6 3.66 10.16 24.21
N PRO A 7 4.56 10.58 23.31
CA PRO A 7 4.26 11.66 22.38
C PRO A 7 3.11 11.24 21.43
N ARG A 8 2.15 12.14 21.26
CA ARG A 8 1.00 11.95 20.36
C ARG A 8 1.07 13.00 19.27
N ARG A 9 1.54 12.63 18.10
CA ARG A 9 1.72 13.55 16.98
C ARG A 9 0.48 13.59 16.06
N ASN A 10 -0.32 12.52 16.06
CA ASN A 10 -1.53 12.40 15.24
C ASN A 10 -2.54 11.42 15.87
N PHE A 11 -3.71 11.28 15.25
CA PHE A 11 -4.79 10.42 15.74
C PHE A 11 -4.42 8.93 15.79
N ILE A 12 -3.47 8.47 14.97
CA ILE A 12 -3.00 7.07 14.97
C ILE A 12 -2.29 6.78 16.29
N ASP A 13 -1.45 7.70 16.75
CA ASP A 13 -0.75 7.56 18.03
C ASP A 13 -1.74 7.47 19.20
N GLU A 14 -2.83 8.25 19.15
CA GLU A 14 -3.89 8.19 20.16
C GLU A 14 -4.49 6.79 20.27
N HIS A 15 -4.89 6.21 19.14
CA HIS A 15 -5.45 4.85 19.10
C HIS A 15 -4.42 3.79 19.47
N ALA A 16 -3.17 3.93 19.00
CA ALA A 16 -2.09 3.00 19.32
C ALA A 16 -1.79 2.97 20.82
N VAL A 17 -1.68 4.14 21.46
CA VAL A 17 -1.42 4.24 22.91
C VAL A 17 -2.55 3.64 23.73
N VAL A 18 -3.82 3.89 23.35
CA VAL A 18 -4.99 3.25 24.00
C VAL A 18 -4.89 1.74 23.90
N LYS A 19 -4.60 1.21 22.70
CA LYS A 19 -4.50 -0.23 22.49
C LYS A 19 -3.35 -0.88 23.26
N LEU A 20 -2.19 -0.25 23.25
CA LEU A 20 -1.04 -0.70 24.04
C LEU A 20 -1.37 -0.73 25.56
N SER A 21 -2.08 0.28 26.04
CA SER A 21 -2.52 0.33 27.44
C SER A 21 -3.51 -0.79 27.79
N GLU A 22 -4.50 -1.06 26.92
CA GLU A 22 -5.43 -2.19 27.09
C GLU A 22 -4.70 -3.53 27.16
N LEU A 23 -3.70 -3.74 26.30
CA LEU A 23 -2.90 -4.95 26.22
C LEU A 23 -1.80 -5.03 27.28
N ARG A 24 -1.58 -3.95 28.04
CA ARG A 24 -0.49 -3.80 29.03
C ARG A 24 0.90 -4.01 28.39
N ILE A 25 1.07 -3.55 27.14
CA ILE A 25 2.34 -3.60 26.42
C ILE A 25 3.00 -2.24 26.55
N GLU A 26 4.15 -2.18 27.21
CA GLU A 26 4.92 -0.97 27.35
C GLU A 26 5.59 -0.61 26.00
N PRO A 27 5.43 0.63 25.48
CA PRO A 27 6.14 1.07 24.28
C PRO A 27 7.65 1.04 24.49
N ALA A 28 8.38 0.63 23.46
CA ALA A 28 9.83 0.75 23.46
C ALA A 28 10.26 2.23 23.48
N PRO A 29 11.43 2.55 24.02
CA PRO A 29 11.98 3.89 23.94
C PRO A 29 12.23 4.32 22.50
N GLU A 30 12.28 5.63 22.27
CA GLU A 30 12.61 6.15 20.94
C GLU A 30 13.98 5.65 20.46
N CYS A 31 14.07 5.31 19.19
CA CYS A 31 15.31 4.85 18.59
C CYS A 31 16.35 5.98 18.50
N SER A 32 17.63 5.63 18.47
CA SER A 32 18.72 6.56 18.26
C SER A 32 18.64 7.23 16.86
N ASP A 33 19.32 8.35 16.66
CA ASP A 33 19.36 9.03 15.36
C ASP A 33 20.03 8.17 14.26
N VAL A 34 20.99 7.32 14.63
CA VAL A 34 21.60 6.36 13.70
C VAL A 34 20.60 5.32 13.20
N GLU A 35 19.78 4.80 14.10
CA GLU A 35 18.70 3.85 13.75
C GLU A 35 17.59 4.56 12.98
N PHE A 36 17.24 5.79 13.40
CA PHE A 36 16.18 6.57 12.78
C PHE A 36 16.49 6.86 11.30
N VAL A 37 17.68 7.41 10.99
CA VAL A 37 18.04 7.75 9.60
C VAL A 37 17.99 6.52 8.70
N ARG A 38 18.51 5.37 9.16
CA ARG A 38 18.46 4.12 8.41
C ARG A 38 17.02 3.66 8.16
N ARG A 39 16.17 3.66 9.19
CA ARG A 39 14.77 3.25 9.09
C ARG A 39 13.97 4.18 8.19
N ALA A 40 14.11 5.50 8.37
CA ALA A 40 13.41 6.48 7.55
C ALA A 40 13.69 6.28 6.05
N PHE A 41 14.95 6.08 5.66
CA PHE A 41 15.28 5.80 4.27
C PHE A 41 14.67 4.51 3.75
N LEU A 42 14.76 3.42 4.50
CA LEU A 42 14.20 2.12 4.09
C LEU A 42 12.68 2.15 4.01
N ASP A 43 12.02 2.79 4.97
CA ASP A 43 10.55 2.80 5.05
C ASP A 43 9.93 3.77 4.03
N VAL A 44 10.60 4.90 3.74
CA VAL A 44 10.04 5.93 2.86
C VAL A 44 10.41 5.71 1.40
N ILE A 45 11.67 5.41 1.10
CA ILE A 45 12.18 5.31 -0.28
C ILE A 45 12.80 3.96 -0.65
N GLY A 46 12.79 2.98 0.27
CA GLY A 46 13.23 1.60 0.01
C GLY A 46 14.74 1.42 -0.18
N THR A 47 15.56 2.44 0.08
CA THR A 47 17.02 2.37 -0.08
C THR A 47 17.75 2.73 1.22
N LEU A 48 19.05 2.40 1.29
CA LEU A 48 19.89 2.85 2.40
C LEU A 48 20.37 4.29 2.15
N PRO A 49 20.55 5.09 3.22
CA PRO A 49 21.22 6.38 3.10
C PRO A 49 22.68 6.21 2.68
N THR A 50 23.20 7.16 1.94
CA THR A 50 24.63 7.25 1.65
C THR A 50 25.41 7.62 2.92
N PRO A 51 26.73 7.31 2.99
CA PRO A 51 27.55 7.73 4.12
C PRO A 51 27.58 9.25 4.35
N ALA A 52 27.41 10.05 3.31
CA ALA A 52 27.32 11.52 3.41
C ALA A 52 26.01 11.92 4.09
N GLU A 53 24.86 11.42 3.63
CA GLU A 53 23.55 11.70 4.22
C GLU A 53 23.47 11.31 5.70
N VAL A 54 24.10 10.19 6.08
CA VAL A 54 24.17 9.78 7.50
C VAL A 54 24.99 10.81 8.31
N ARG A 55 26.18 11.20 7.81
CA ARG A 55 27.03 12.17 8.52
C ARG A 55 26.36 13.54 8.66
N ASP A 56 25.71 14.01 7.59
CA ASP A 56 25.04 15.31 7.58
C ASP A 56 23.85 15.31 8.56
N PHE A 57 23.04 14.24 8.57
CA PHE A 57 21.93 14.10 9.51
C PHE A 57 22.40 14.03 10.98
N LEU A 58 23.48 13.29 11.26
CA LEU A 58 24.03 13.18 12.62
C LEU A 58 24.71 14.48 13.10
N ALA A 59 25.28 15.26 12.18
CA ALA A 59 25.89 16.55 12.48
C ALA A 59 24.83 17.65 12.75
N ASP A 60 23.63 17.54 12.18
CA ASP A 60 22.53 18.47 12.42
C ASP A 60 22.04 18.34 13.86
N GLN A 61 22.20 19.42 14.64
CA GLN A 61 21.73 19.52 16.04
C GLN A 61 20.45 20.39 16.16
N THR A 62 19.84 20.76 15.04
CA THR A 62 18.65 21.61 15.06
C THR A 62 17.40 20.84 15.41
N GLU A 63 16.48 21.48 16.12
CA GLU A 63 15.19 20.90 16.47
C GLU A 63 14.39 20.54 15.21
N GLY A 64 13.63 19.43 15.27
CA GLY A 64 12.80 18.98 14.16
C GLY A 64 13.57 18.35 12.99
N LYS A 65 14.84 18.00 13.13
CA LYS A 65 15.64 17.38 12.05
C LYS A 65 15.04 16.08 11.51
N ARG A 66 14.39 15.28 12.36
CA ARG A 66 13.72 14.04 11.97
C ARG A 66 12.55 14.31 11.03
N ASP A 67 11.73 15.30 11.35
CA ASP A 67 10.57 15.69 10.52
C ASP A 67 11.06 16.24 9.16
N ARG A 68 12.09 17.11 9.16
CA ARG A 68 12.69 17.61 7.92
C ARG A 68 13.27 16.50 7.04
N LEU A 69 13.89 15.48 7.65
CA LEU A 69 14.37 14.32 6.90
C LEU A 69 13.21 13.60 6.23
N ILE A 70 12.11 13.32 6.95
CA ILE A 70 10.93 12.65 6.39
C ILE A 70 10.38 13.47 5.21
N GLU A 71 10.16 14.77 5.38
CA GLU A 71 9.65 15.65 4.31
C GLU A 71 10.57 15.65 3.08
N SER A 72 11.90 15.67 3.30
CA SER A 72 12.87 15.62 2.21
C SER A 72 12.83 14.29 1.44
N LEU A 73 12.60 13.16 2.13
CA LEU A 73 12.49 11.84 1.51
C LEU A 73 11.18 11.69 0.74
N LEU A 74 10.07 12.20 1.28
CA LEU A 74 8.76 12.20 0.61
C LEU A 74 8.78 12.98 -0.71
N ALA A 75 9.62 14.01 -0.81
CA ALA A 75 9.79 14.82 -2.02
C ALA A 75 10.70 14.18 -3.09
N ARG A 76 11.36 13.07 -2.79
CA ARG A 76 12.29 12.41 -3.74
C ARG A 76 11.57 11.59 -4.80
N PRO A 77 12.09 11.51 -6.03
CA PRO A 77 11.54 10.63 -7.07
C PRO A 77 11.58 9.14 -6.66
N GLU A 78 12.55 8.73 -5.85
CA GLU A 78 12.66 7.36 -5.32
C GLU A 78 11.46 6.97 -4.46
N PHE A 79 10.78 7.92 -3.81
CA PHE A 79 9.52 7.66 -3.10
C PHE A 79 8.45 7.13 -4.07
N VAL A 80 8.28 7.81 -5.19
CA VAL A 80 7.30 7.43 -6.21
C VAL A 80 7.64 6.04 -6.78
N ASP A 81 8.90 5.79 -7.12
CA ASP A 81 9.34 4.53 -7.71
C ASP A 81 9.17 3.36 -6.73
N TYR A 82 9.54 3.56 -5.47
CA TYR A 82 9.42 2.55 -4.42
C TYR A 82 7.95 2.18 -4.14
N TRP A 83 7.09 3.16 -3.97
CA TRP A 83 5.68 2.91 -3.69
C TRP A 83 4.91 2.41 -4.91
N ALA A 84 5.29 2.82 -6.12
CA ALA A 84 4.76 2.23 -7.35
C ALA A 84 5.14 0.75 -7.47
N TYR A 85 6.37 0.38 -7.11
CA TYR A 85 6.81 -1.02 -7.05
C TYR A 85 5.99 -1.81 -6.01
N LYS A 86 5.85 -1.30 -4.79
CA LYS A 86 5.04 -1.93 -3.73
C LYS A 86 3.59 -2.16 -4.15
N TRP A 87 2.95 -1.16 -4.75
CA TRP A 87 1.58 -1.29 -5.24
C TRP A 87 1.47 -2.21 -6.45
N SER A 88 2.51 -2.29 -7.27
CA SER A 88 2.58 -3.27 -8.36
C SER A 88 2.57 -4.70 -7.83
N ASP A 89 3.27 -4.98 -6.73
CA ASP A 89 3.22 -6.28 -6.06
C ASP A 89 1.82 -6.58 -5.48
N VAL A 90 1.21 -5.61 -4.79
CA VAL A 90 -0.15 -5.75 -4.23
C VAL A 90 -1.19 -6.03 -5.32
N LEU A 91 -1.06 -5.37 -6.47
CA LEU A 91 -1.96 -5.51 -7.62
C LEU A 91 -1.54 -6.62 -8.59
N LEU A 92 -0.50 -7.40 -8.23
CA LEU A 92 -0.01 -8.57 -8.95
C LEU A 92 0.45 -8.28 -10.40
N VAL A 93 1.04 -7.12 -10.64
CA VAL A 93 1.62 -6.78 -11.96
C VAL A 93 2.72 -7.77 -12.30
N ASN A 94 2.52 -8.61 -13.32
CA ASN A 94 3.52 -9.61 -13.69
C ASN A 94 3.47 -9.98 -15.18
N GLY A 95 4.61 -10.46 -15.69
CA GLY A 95 4.78 -10.85 -17.08
C GLY A 95 4.17 -12.23 -17.45
N ASN A 96 3.67 -12.99 -16.49
CA ASN A 96 3.03 -14.29 -16.76
C ASN A 96 1.60 -14.11 -17.29
N ARG A 97 0.95 -13.03 -16.90
CA ARG A 97 -0.44 -12.72 -17.25
C ARG A 97 -0.55 -11.56 -18.24
N LEU A 98 0.46 -10.70 -18.32
CA LEU A 98 0.47 -9.52 -19.17
C LEU A 98 1.61 -9.60 -20.19
N ARG A 99 1.35 -9.13 -21.42
CA ARG A 99 2.44 -8.90 -22.39
C ARG A 99 3.31 -7.71 -21.91
N PRO A 100 4.56 -7.58 -22.35
CA PRO A 100 5.48 -6.53 -21.91
C PRO A 100 4.90 -5.10 -21.97
N LYS A 101 4.14 -4.78 -23.03
CA LYS A 101 3.47 -3.49 -23.16
C LYS A 101 2.40 -3.27 -22.10
N GLY A 102 1.64 -4.33 -21.73
CA GLY A 102 0.64 -4.27 -20.68
C GLY A 102 1.26 -4.11 -19.29
N VAL A 103 2.34 -4.85 -19.00
CA VAL A 103 3.13 -4.69 -17.76
C VAL A 103 3.58 -3.24 -17.61
N LYS A 104 4.20 -2.69 -18.69
CA LYS A 104 4.67 -1.31 -18.71
C LYS A 104 3.52 -0.31 -18.50
N ALA A 105 2.43 -0.43 -19.25
CA ALA A 105 1.29 0.49 -19.14
C ALA A 105 0.64 0.45 -17.75
N TYR A 106 0.55 -0.74 -17.13
CA TYR A 106 -0.02 -0.86 -15.78
C TYR A 106 0.91 -0.25 -14.72
N TYR A 107 2.20 -0.56 -14.78
CA TYR A 107 3.19 0.03 -13.86
C TYR A 107 3.24 1.56 -13.99
N GLU A 108 3.28 2.09 -15.22
CA GLU A 108 3.30 3.54 -15.47
C GLU A 108 2.03 4.23 -14.94
N TRP A 109 0.87 3.58 -15.11
CA TRP A 109 -0.37 4.09 -14.55
C TRP A 109 -0.30 4.14 -13.01
N ILE A 110 0.11 3.06 -12.34
CA ILE A 110 0.28 3.04 -10.87
C ILE A 110 1.26 4.12 -10.43
N ARG A 111 2.40 4.23 -11.11
CA ARG A 111 3.44 5.22 -10.81
C ARG A 111 2.92 6.66 -10.92
N ASN A 112 2.12 6.96 -11.92
CA ASN A 112 1.52 8.28 -12.10
C ASN A 112 0.52 8.59 -10.99
N GLU A 113 -0.34 7.66 -10.61
CA GLU A 113 -1.30 7.85 -9.51
C GLU A 113 -0.58 8.11 -8.16
N ILE A 114 0.56 7.45 -7.92
CA ILE A 114 1.40 7.70 -6.74
C ILE A 114 2.06 9.09 -6.83
N ALA A 115 2.60 9.46 -7.99
CA ALA A 115 3.25 10.75 -8.21
C ALA A 115 2.27 11.93 -8.03
N GLU A 116 1.01 11.74 -8.45
CA GLU A 116 -0.08 12.71 -8.28
C GLU A 116 -0.68 12.71 -6.87
N ASN A 117 -0.20 11.81 -6.00
CA ASN A 117 -0.76 11.60 -4.66
C ASN A 117 -2.29 11.44 -4.69
N THR A 118 -2.78 10.63 -5.65
CA THR A 118 -4.21 10.38 -5.83
C THR A 118 -4.82 9.79 -4.54
N PRO A 119 -5.92 10.35 -4.01
CA PRO A 119 -6.62 9.78 -2.86
C PRO A 119 -6.98 8.30 -3.06
N TRP A 120 -6.80 7.47 -2.01
CA TRP A 120 -6.92 6.02 -2.13
C TRP A 120 -8.31 5.53 -2.56
N ASP A 121 -9.36 6.23 -2.20
CA ASP A 121 -10.72 5.94 -2.66
C ASP A 121 -10.86 6.17 -4.17
N GLN A 122 -10.20 7.23 -4.69
CA GLN A 122 -10.18 7.52 -6.13
C GLN A 122 -9.29 6.52 -6.88
N PHE A 123 -8.11 6.17 -6.31
CA PHE A 123 -7.24 5.15 -6.88
C PHE A 123 -7.98 3.81 -7.02
N ALA A 124 -8.63 3.33 -5.95
CA ALA A 124 -9.42 2.11 -5.98
C ALA A 124 -10.58 2.20 -7.01
N ARG A 125 -11.31 3.31 -7.02
CA ARG A 125 -12.40 3.56 -7.98
C ARG A 125 -11.91 3.52 -9.42
N LYS A 126 -10.80 4.20 -9.73
CA LYS A 126 -10.21 4.21 -11.08
C LYS A 126 -9.88 2.80 -11.56
N ILE A 127 -9.40 1.89 -10.67
CA ILE A 127 -9.14 0.49 -11.02
C ILE A 127 -10.44 -0.25 -11.28
N VAL A 128 -11.35 -0.31 -10.29
CA VAL A 128 -12.52 -1.19 -10.36
C VAL A 128 -13.59 -0.76 -11.37
N THR A 129 -13.52 0.49 -11.82
CA THR A 129 -14.42 1.02 -12.87
C THR A 129 -13.73 1.26 -14.20
N SER A 130 -12.46 0.85 -14.36
CA SER A 130 -11.69 1.08 -15.57
C SER A 130 -12.28 0.36 -16.78
N THR A 131 -12.26 1.02 -17.92
CA THR A 131 -12.71 0.51 -19.22
C THR A 131 -11.78 0.96 -20.33
N GLY A 132 -11.82 0.30 -21.50
CA GLY A 132 -11.00 0.64 -22.66
C GLY A 132 -9.84 -0.32 -22.91
N GLY A 133 -8.88 0.12 -23.71
CA GLY A 133 -7.71 -0.67 -24.08
C GLY A 133 -6.66 -0.70 -22.98
N SER A 134 -5.96 -1.83 -22.85
CA SER A 134 -4.97 -2.05 -21.79
C SER A 134 -3.67 -1.23 -21.94
N ILE A 135 -3.45 -0.64 -23.11
CA ILE A 135 -2.30 0.24 -23.35
C ILE A 135 -2.68 1.70 -23.12
N GLU A 136 -3.87 2.12 -23.57
CA GLU A 136 -4.38 3.47 -23.44
C GLU A 136 -4.84 3.79 -22.01
N ASN A 137 -5.35 2.78 -21.31
CA ASN A 137 -5.74 2.87 -19.91
C ASN A 137 -5.09 1.74 -19.11
N GLY A 138 -3.94 2.02 -18.49
CA GLY A 138 -3.16 1.05 -17.74
C GLY A 138 -3.93 0.33 -16.63
N ALA A 139 -4.91 0.99 -15.98
CA ALA A 139 -5.75 0.42 -14.92
C ALA A 139 -6.53 -0.83 -15.36
N THR A 140 -6.92 -0.91 -16.65
CA THR A 140 -7.68 -2.07 -17.16
C THR A 140 -6.90 -3.38 -17.13
N ASN A 141 -5.57 -3.32 -17.03
CA ASN A 141 -4.72 -4.50 -16.87
C ASN A 141 -5.01 -5.27 -15.57
N PHE A 142 -5.63 -4.65 -14.56
CA PHE A 142 -6.13 -5.34 -13.38
C PHE A 142 -7.02 -6.53 -13.76
N PHE A 143 -7.96 -6.33 -14.67
CA PHE A 143 -8.87 -7.39 -15.12
C PHE A 143 -8.18 -8.46 -15.97
N ALA A 144 -7.13 -8.08 -16.70
CA ALA A 144 -6.34 -9.05 -17.48
C ALA A 144 -5.46 -9.93 -16.57
N VAL A 145 -4.98 -9.40 -15.46
CA VAL A 145 -4.21 -10.16 -14.46
C VAL A 145 -5.09 -11.17 -13.74
N HIS A 146 -6.25 -10.77 -13.25
CA HIS A 146 -7.10 -11.58 -12.37
C HIS A 146 -8.02 -12.54 -13.12
N GLN A 147 -8.48 -12.22 -14.33
CA GLN A 147 -9.23 -13.00 -15.29
C GLN A 147 -10.59 -13.57 -14.85
N ASP A 148 -10.82 -13.84 -13.57
CA ASP A 148 -12.07 -14.36 -13.01
C ASP A 148 -12.60 -13.49 -11.86
N PRO A 149 -13.93 -13.47 -11.65
CA PRO A 149 -14.57 -12.61 -10.64
C PRO A 149 -14.08 -12.85 -9.20
N GLU A 150 -13.78 -14.10 -8.87
CA GLU A 150 -13.31 -14.50 -7.54
C GLU A 150 -11.92 -13.90 -7.26
N SER A 151 -10.98 -14.08 -8.19
CA SER A 151 -9.64 -13.50 -8.07
C SER A 151 -9.68 -11.97 -8.02
N MET A 152 -10.57 -11.32 -8.77
CA MET A 152 -10.78 -9.87 -8.72
C MET A 152 -11.27 -9.43 -7.34
N ALA A 153 -12.29 -10.10 -6.81
CA ALA A 153 -12.86 -9.80 -5.50
C ALA A 153 -11.85 -10.02 -4.37
N GLU A 154 -11.11 -11.13 -4.40
CA GLU A 154 -10.08 -11.44 -3.41
C GLU A 154 -8.97 -10.40 -3.40
N ASN A 155 -8.44 -10.00 -4.56
CA ASN A 155 -7.39 -8.99 -4.64
C ASN A 155 -7.91 -7.60 -4.22
N VAL A 156 -9.10 -7.17 -4.67
CA VAL A 156 -9.72 -5.90 -4.24
C VAL A 156 -9.91 -5.88 -2.72
N SER A 157 -10.36 -7.00 -2.15
CA SER A 157 -10.55 -7.10 -0.69
C SER A 157 -9.21 -6.96 0.06
N GLN A 158 -8.17 -7.64 -0.39
CA GLN A 158 -6.84 -7.54 0.23
C GLN A 158 -6.22 -6.15 0.05
N ALA A 159 -6.26 -5.61 -1.16
CA ALA A 159 -5.59 -4.36 -1.51
C ALA A 159 -6.26 -3.13 -0.86
N PHE A 160 -7.60 -3.09 -0.81
CA PHE A 160 -8.33 -1.88 -0.44
C PHE A 160 -9.15 -1.98 0.84
N LEU A 161 -9.54 -3.20 1.25
CA LEU A 161 -10.29 -3.40 2.50
C LEU A 161 -9.41 -4.00 3.62
N GLY A 162 -8.18 -4.43 3.30
CA GLY A 162 -7.29 -5.07 4.27
C GLY A 162 -7.78 -6.42 4.79
N LEU A 163 -8.67 -7.10 4.02
CA LEU A 163 -9.32 -8.34 4.42
C LEU A 163 -9.00 -9.48 3.47
N SER A 164 -8.61 -10.64 4.01
CA SER A 164 -8.49 -11.87 3.23
C SER A 164 -9.81 -12.64 3.29
N ILE A 165 -10.56 -12.63 2.19
CA ILE A 165 -11.88 -13.28 2.11
C ILE A 165 -11.85 -14.66 1.45
N ALA A 166 -10.68 -15.13 1.00
CA ALA A 166 -10.56 -16.37 0.22
C ALA A 166 -11.14 -17.61 0.91
N CYS A 167 -11.08 -17.71 2.26
CA CYS A 167 -11.70 -18.81 2.99
C CYS A 167 -13.22 -18.87 2.79
N ALA A 168 -13.86 -17.73 2.58
CA ALA A 168 -15.31 -17.65 2.39
C ALA A 168 -15.77 -18.19 1.01
N ARG A 169 -14.85 -18.49 0.10
CA ARG A 169 -15.15 -19.16 -1.18
C ARG A 169 -15.77 -20.54 -1.01
N CYS A 170 -15.34 -21.31 -0.02
CA CYS A 170 -15.80 -22.69 0.19
C CYS A 170 -16.77 -22.83 1.37
N HIS A 171 -16.64 -22.02 2.40
CA HIS A 171 -17.43 -22.06 3.63
C HIS A 171 -17.46 -20.67 4.27
N ASN A 172 -18.28 -20.44 5.28
CA ASN A 172 -18.24 -19.19 6.03
C ASN A 172 -16.84 -18.98 6.64
N HIS A 173 -16.35 -17.75 6.57
CA HIS A 173 -14.99 -17.43 7.05
C HIS A 173 -14.85 -17.80 8.55
N PRO A 174 -13.78 -18.51 8.95
CA PRO A 174 -13.69 -19.05 10.31
C PRO A 174 -13.41 -17.98 11.38
N LEU A 175 -12.81 -16.85 11.00
CA LEU A 175 -12.37 -15.80 11.91
C LEU A 175 -13.04 -14.45 11.64
N GLU A 176 -13.54 -14.22 10.43
CA GLU A 176 -14.15 -12.97 9.99
C GLU A 176 -15.64 -13.10 9.77
N LYS A 177 -16.34 -11.99 9.71
CA LYS A 177 -17.82 -11.96 9.55
C LYS A 177 -18.31 -12.28 8.12
N TRP A 178 -17.43 -12.78 7.24
CA TRP A 178 -17.77 -13.07 5.86
C TRP A 178 -18.41 -14.45 5.72
N THR A 179 -19.65 -14.47 5.22
CA THR A 179 -20.31 -15.73 4.83
C THR A 179 -19.96 -16.09 3.37
N ASN A 180 -20.11 -17.36 3.01
CA ASN A 180 -19.96 -17.82 1.63
C ASN A 180 -20.90 -17.04 0.68
N SER A 181 -22.13 -16.78 1.08
CA SER A 181 -23.09 -15.99 0.28
C SER A 181 -22.63 -14.55 0.06
N GLN A 182 -22.05 -13.90 1.07
CA GLN A 182 -21.50 -12.54 0.93
C GLN A 182 -20.26 -12.52 0.02
N TYR A 183 -19.41 -13.55 0.08
CA TYR A 183 -18.28 -13.72 -0.83
C TYR A 183 -18.74 -13.74 -2.29
N PHE A 184 -19.67 -14.61 -2.64
CA PHE A 184 -20.19 -14.68 -4.01
C PHE A 184 -21.00 -13.45 -4.41
N GLY A 185 -21.69 -12.80 -3.47
CA GLY A 185 -22.34 -11.50 -3.69
C GLY A 185 -21.32 -10.42 -4.09
N PHE A 186 -20.16 -10.38 -3.42
CA PHE A 186 -19.09 -9.47 -3.74
C PHE A 186 -18.40 -9.82 -5.08
N ALA A 187 -18.05 -11.08 -5.30
CA ALA A 187 -17.49 -11.56 -6.56
C ALA A 187 -18.42 -11.28 -7.77
N ASN A 188 -19.74 -11.35 -7.56
CA ASN A 188 -20.71 -11.07 -8.61
C ASN A 188 -20.66 -9.65 -9.16
N LEU A 189 -20.10 -8.68 -8.42
CA LEU A 189 -19.85 -7.31 -8.94
C LEU A 189 -18.92 -7.33 -10.17
N PHE A 190 -18.05 -8.32 -10.25
CA PHE A 190 -17.07 -8.51 -11.32
C PHE A 190 -17.54 -9.50 -12.41
N SER A 191 -18.70 -10.14 -12.25
CA SER A 191 -19.17 -11.24 -13.12
C SER A 191 -19.34 -10.83 -14.59
N ARG A 192 -19.57 -9.54 -14.87
CA ARG A 192 -19.76 -8.99 -16.23
C ARG A 192 -18.48 -8.41 -16.82
N VAL A 193 -17.39 -8.37 -16.07
CA VAL A 193 -16.11 -7.87 -16.54
C VAL A 193 -15.40 -8.96 -17.34
N ARG A 194 -14.88 -8.62 -18.51
CA ARG A 194 -14.10 -9.51 -19.35
C ARG A 194 -12.91 -8.76 -19.95
N ALA A 195 -11.72 -9.26 -19.73
CA ALA A 195 -10.57 -8.89 -20.54
C ALA A 195 -10.70 -9.58 -21.91
N LYS A 196 -10.74 -8.80 -22.99
CA LYS A 196 -10.80 -9.35 -24.34
C LYS A 196 -9.39 -9.73 -24.79
N GLY A 197 -9.20 -11.03 -25.06
CA GLY A 197 -8.17 -11.65 -25.88
C GLY A 197 -6.73 -11.26 -25.63
N TRP A 198 -6.01 -12.21 -25.18
CA TRP A 198 -4.54 -12.29 -25.28
C TRP A 198 -4.15 -13.32 -26.31
#